data_53c054d21a2f4cca4cfca90e3b2aefca
#
_entry.id   53c054d21a2f4cca4cfca90e3b2aefca
#
_cell.length_a   1.000
_cell.length_b   1.000
_cell.length_c   1.000
_cell.angle_alpha   90.00
_cell.angle_beta   90.00
_cell.angle_gamma   90.00
#
_symmetry.space_group_name_H-M   'P 1'
#
loop_
_entity.id
_entity.type
_entity.pdbx_description
1 polymer ?
#
loop_
_entity_poly.entity_id
_entity_poly.type
_entity_poly.pdbx_seq_one_letter_code
_entity_poly.pdbx_strand_id
1 'polypeptide(L)'
;MQPRVVKRETDAFLELTLQLFVDTVKLRLDKVLCLKCDICATVCPREAVRIIPVGDGLDISIDPRRCLMCEICAHFCPVAAVALSYNGEAKTIMAEHQGLAAFLPKIDMDKSRCLLPCPQSPEEEEHWCRQQLKLVPNDLTECPKQCHKCLAACPRQAIVLDEAAGQTMPAPDLCLRCTQCLTVCQEEAIIVNPQFRGRLVIDDKKCPPDCVRCIELCPVKAIVREGDRVWLKVENCAYCGVCVNLCDEAAITLVREEVVAEAGEFSQAWDTAVGKLVNP
;
A
#
# COMPACT_ATOMS: atom_id res chain seq x y z
N MET A 1 -40.12 -6.52 -6.14
CA MET A 1 -38.97 -6.42 -7.03
C MET A 1 -37.86 -7.25 -6.38
N GLN A 2 -37.23 -8.18 -7.09
CA GLN A 2 -36.13 -8.96 -6.51
C GLN A 2 -34.85 -8.11 -6.52
N PRO A 3 -33.94 -8.28 -5.52
CA PRO A 3 -32.64 -7.62 -5.52
C PRO A 3 -31.87 -7.96 -6.81
N ARG A 4 -31.36 -6.94 -7.47
CA ARG A 4 -30.61 -7.12 -8.73
C ARG A 4 -29.19 -6.62 -8.57
N VAL A 5 -28.22 -7.48 -8.92
CA VAL A 5 -26.82 -7.09 -9.03
C VAL A 5 -26.50 -6.79 -10.49
N VAL A 6 -25.95 -5.62 -10.76
CA VAL A 6 -25.48 -5.18 -12.07
C VAL A 6 -23.96 -5.06 -12.01
N LYS A 7 -23.26 -5.67 -12.97
CA LYS A 7 -21.81 -5.53 -13.14
C LYS A 7 -21.54 -4.61 -14.31
N ARG A 8 -20.64 -3.63 -14.10
CA ARG A 8 -20.02 -2.80 -15.15
C ARG A 8 -18.51 -2.97 -15.06
N GLU A 9 -17.86 -3.11 -16.19
CA GLU A 9 -16.43 -3.32 -16.25
C GLU A 9 -15.84 -2.61 -17.45
N THR A 10 -14.70 -1.95 -17.21
CA THR A 10 -13.85 -1.30 -18.21
C THR A 10 -12.39 -1.65 -17.90
N ASP A 11 -11.46 -1.15 -18.71
CA ASP A 11 -10.03 -1.29 -18.42
C ASP A 11 -9.60 -0.53 -17.16
N ALA A 12 -10.31 0.54 -16.81
CA ALA A 12 -10.00 1.38 -15.65
C ALA A 12 -10.67 0.93 -14.35
N PHE A 13 -11.85 0.32 -14.41
CA PHE A 13 -12.58 -0.06 -13.20
C PHE A 13 -13.52 -1.26 -13.40
N LEU A 14 -13.86 -1.90 -12.29
CA LEU A 14 -14.95 -2.86 -12.15
C LEU A 14 -15.91 -2.33 -11.08
N GLU A 15 -17.20 -2.27 -11.41
CA GLU A 15 -18.27 -1.84 -10.49
C GLU A 15 -19.35 -2.90 -10.38
N LEU A 16 -19.70 -3.26 -9.15
CA LEU A 16 -20.89 -4.04 -8.84
C LEU A 16 -21.90 -3.12 -8.16
N THR A 17 -23.13 -3.07 -8.66
CA THR A 17 -24.25 -2.33 -8.06
C THR A 17 -25.32 -3.30 -7.63
N LEU A 18 -25.60 -3.37 -6.34
CA LEU A 18 -26.75 -4.07 -5.77
C LEU A 18 -27.87 -3.04 -5.56
N GLN A 19 -28.97 -3.24 -6.28
CA GLN A 19 -30.14 -2.41 -6.14
C GLN A 19 -31.17 -3.12 -5.27
N LEU A 20 -31.49 -2.53 -4.14
CA LEU A 20 -32.56 -2.88 -3.23
C LEU A 20 -33.78 -1.98 -3.53
N PHE A 21 -34.88 -2.11 -2.77
CA PHE A 21 -36.11 -1.33 -3.04
C PHE A 21 -35.89 0.18 -3.03
N VAL A 22 -35.20 0.69 -2.00
CA VAL A 22 -34.91 2.12 -1.81
C VAL A 22 -33.41 2.39 -1.72
N ASP A 23 -32.61 1.38 -1.47
CA ASP A 23 -31.17 1.52 -1.22
C ASP A 23 -30.35 0.98 -2.38
N THR A 24 -29.19 1.56 -2.57
CA THR A 24 -28.21 1.13 -3.56
C THR A 24 -26.86 0.94 -2.87
N VAL A 25 -26.30 -0.26 -3.00
CA VAL A 25 -24.93 -0.56 -2.55
C VAL A 25 -24.05 -0.74 -3.76
N LYS A 26 -22.93 -0.03 -3.79
CA LYS A 26 -21.93 -0.15 -4.85
C LYS A 26 -20.59 -0.57 -4.29
N LEU A 27 -19.99 -1.55 -4.92
CA LEU A 27 -18.60 -1.89 -4.77
C LEU A 27 -17.86 -1.47 -6.05
N ARG A 28 -16.85 -0.61 -5.92
CA ARG A 28 -16.02 -0.19 -7.03
C ARG A 28 -14.58 -0.61 -6.79
N LEU A 29 -13.99 -1.25 -7.77
CA LEU A 29 -12.57 -1.57 -7.84
C LEU A 29 -11.93 -0.68 -8.91
N ASP A 30 -10.95 0.11 -8.51
CA ASP A 30 -10.08 0.85 -9.43
C ASP A 30 -8.94 -0.08 -9.89
N LYS A 31 -8.94 -0.42 -11.19
CA LYS A 31 -7.95 -1.33 -11.78
C LYS A 31 -6.58 -0.68 -11.98
N VAL A 32 -6.53 0.66 -12.04
CA VAL A 32 -5.29 1.42 -12.20
C VAL A 32 -4.53 1.46 -10.88
N LEU A 33 -5.23 1.70 -9.77
CA LEU A 33 -4.64 1.66 -8.42
C LEU A 33 -4.34 0.23 -7.96
N CYS A 34 -5.07 -0.76 -8.45
CA CYS A 34 -4.97 -2.16 -8.03
C CYS A 34 -3.60 -2.76 -8.34
N LEU A 35 -2.93 -3.27 -7.31
CA LEU A 35 -1.62 -3.93 -7.42
C LEU A 35 -1.70 -5.39 -7.88
N LYS A 36 -2.88 -6.01 -7.92
CA LYS A 36 -3.09 -7.45 -8.16
C LYS A 36 -2.36 -8.31 -7.11
N CYS A 37 -2.40 -7.87 -5.85
CA CYS A 37 -1.67 -8.45 -4.71
C CYS A 37 -2.35 -9.66 -4.06
N ASP A 38 -3.49 -10.11 -4.56
CA ASP A 38 -4.34 -11.21 -4.08
C ASP A 38 -5.00 -11.04 -2.70
N ILE A 39 -4.63 -10.09 -1.88
CA ILE A 39 -5.17 -9.92 -0.52
C ILE A 39 -6.70 -9.99 -0.51
N CYS A 40 -7.37 -9.24 -1.41
CA CYS A 40 -8.83 -9.22 -1.51
C CYS A 40 -9.41 -10.60 -1.93
N ALA A 41 -8.68 -11.40 -2.71
CA ALA A 41 -9.08 -12.75 -3.06
C ALA A 41 -8.95 -13.69 -1.85
N THR A 42 -7.85 -13.60 -1.12
CA THR A 42 -7.57 -14.41 0.08
C THR A 42 -8.57 -14.15 1.21
N VAL A 43 -8.84 -12.87 1.53
CA VAL A 43 -9.76 -12.51 2.62
C VAL A 43 -11.24 -12.72 2.29
N CYS A 44 -11.58 -12.93 1.02
CA CYS A 44 -12.98 -13.03 0.61
C CYS A 44 -13.65 -14.28 1.22
N PRO A 45 -14.71 -14.13 2.05
CA PRO A 45 -15.35 -15.27 2.70
C PRO A 45 -16.13 -16.14 1.69
N ARG A 46 -16.46 -15.58 0.51
CA ARG A 46 -17.21 -16.26 -0.54
C ARG A 46 -16.37 -16.59 -1.77
N GLU A 47 -15.05 -16.34 -1.73
CA GLU A 47 -14.14 -16.53 -2.87
C GLU A 47 -14.69 -15.90 -4.18
N ALA A 48 -15.29 -14.73 -4.03
CA ALA A 48 -15.87 -14.02 -5.16
C ALA A 48 -14.81 -13.30 -6.00
N VAL A 49 -13.64 -13.02 -5.42
CA VAL A 49 -12.55 -12.29 -6.07
C VAL A 49 -11.50 -13.28 -6.55
N ARG A 50 -11.00 -13.06 -7.77
CA ARG A 50 -9.92 -13.87 -8.36
C ARG A 50 -8.94 -12.99 -9.10
N ILE A 51 -7.67 -13.30 -9.00
CA ILE A 51 -6.63 -12.79 -9.88
C ILE A 51 -6.55 -13.72 -11.08
N ILE A 52 -6.60 -13.18 -12.28
CA ILE A 52 -6.59 -13.93 -13.54
C ILE A 52 -5.42 -13.47 -14.41
N PRO A 53 -4.69 -14.39 -15.06
CA PRO A 53 -3.69 -14.03 -16.05
C PRO A 53 -4.38 -13.45 -17.30
N VAL A 54 -3.84 -12.33 -17.82
CA VAL A 54 -4.29 -11.72 -19.07
C VAL A 54 -3.06 -11.27 -19.87
N GLY A 55 -2.79 -11.95 -20.96
CA GLY A 55 -1.54 -11.76 -21.70
C GLY A 55 -0.33 -12.01 -20.79
N ASP A 56 0.62 -11.07 -20.81
CA ASP A 56 1.82 -11.13 -19.96
C ASP A 56 1.61 -10.54 -18.55
N GLY A 57 0.39 -10.12 -18.23
CA GLY A 57 0.05 -9.48 -16.96
C GLY A 57 -1.03 -10.20 -16.16
N LEU A 58 -1.54 -9.47 -15.17
CA LEU A 58 -2.60 -9.93 -14.28
C LEU A 58 -3.78 -8.97 -14.33
N ASP A 59 -5.00 -9.49 -14.27
CA ASP A 59 -6.22 -8.74 -14.04
C ASP A 59 -6.97 -9.28 -12.82
N ILE A 60 -8.01 -8.60 -12.40
CA ILE A 60 -8.82 -8.97 -11.26
C ILE A 60 -10.29 -9.09 -11.68
N SER A 61 -10.92 -10.18 -11.28
CA SER A 61 -12.33 -10.44 -11.54
C SER A 61 -13.11 -10.61 -10.25
N ILE A 62 -14.36 -10.14 -10.25
CA ILE A 62 -15.29 -10.32 -9.14
C ILE A 62 -16.56 -10.98 -9.68
N ASP A 63 -16.93 -12.13 -9.09
CA ASP A 63 -18.19 -12.82 -9.39
C ASP A 63 -19.34 -12.14 -8.66
N PRO A 64 -20.28 -11.50 -9.37
CA PRO A 64 -21.39 -10.78 -8.76
C PRO A 64 -22.39 -11.70 -8.03
N ARG A 65 -22.42 -13.01 -8.34
CA ARG A 65 -23.31 -13.97 -7.69
C ARG A 65 -22.79 -14.43 -6.33
N ARG A 66 -21.47 -14.34 -6.13
CA ARG A 66 -20.79 -14.75 -4.91
C ARG A 66 -20.49 -13.56 -3.99
N CYS A 67 -20.40 -12.34 -4.53
CA CYS A 67 -20.05 -11.15 -3.78
C CYS A 67 -21.18 -10.73 -2.82
N LEU A 68 -20.87 -10.64 -1.53
CA LEU A 68 -21.81 -10.18 -0.49
C LEU A 68 -21.74 -8.68 -0.24
N MET A 69 -20.82 -7.95 -0.90
CA MET A 69 -20.53 -6.53 -0.61
C MET A 69 -20.25 -6.26 0.88
N CYS A 70 -19.51 -7.18 1.54
CA CYS A 70 -19.26 -7.20 2.99
C CYS A 70 -18.07 -6.35 3.44
N GLU A 71 -17.53 -5.48 2.60
CA GLU A 71 -16.45 -4.53 2.89
C GLU A 71 -15.07 -5.12 3.20
N ILE A 72 -14.95 -6.40 3.57
CA ILE A 72 -13.68 -7.00 4.01
C ILE A 72 -12.55 -6.75 3.00
N CYS A 73 -12.80 -6.95 1.70
CA CYS A 73 -11.79 -6.72 0.67
C CYS A 73 -11.37 -5.24 0.56
N ALA A 74 -12.28 -4.30 0.79
CA ALA A 74 -11.98 -2.88 0.82
C ALA A 74 -11.14 -2.51 2.03
N HIS A 75 -11.50 -3.05 3.20
CA HIS A 75 -10.80 -2.80 4.46
C HIS A 75 -9.33 -3.28 4.42
N PHE A 76 -9.08 -4.46 3.87
CA PHE A 76 -7.72 -5.03 3.76
C PHE A 76 -6.92 -4.47 2.56
N CYS A 77 -7.52 -3.71 1.65
CA CYS A 77 -6.82 -3.20 0.46
C CYS A 77 -5.72 -2.20 0.83
N PRO A 78 -4.43 -2.51 0.58
CA PRO A 78 -3.33 -1.66 1.01
C PRO A 78 -3.27 -0.31 0.26
N VAL A 79 -3.90 -0.22 -0.91
CA VAL A 79 -3.91 0.98 -1.77
C VAL A 79 -5.30 1.57 -1.96
N ALA A 80 -6.29 1.18 -1.14
CA ALA A 80 -7.66 1.66 -1.23
C ALA A 80 -8.28 1.56 -2.64
N ALA A 81 -7.83 0.57 -3.45
CA ALA A 81 -8.35 0.36 -4.79
C ALA A 81 -9.79 -0.18 -4.80
N VAL A 82 -10.28 -0.71 -3.68
CA VAL A 82 -11.65 -1.19 -3.50
C VAL A 82 -12.38 -0.25 -2.56
N ALA A 83 -13.52 0.26 -2.99
CA ALA A 83 -14.36 1.14 -2.20
C ALA A 83 -15.82 0.69 -2.25
N LEU A 84 -16.54 0.91 -1.14
CA LEU A 84 -17.98 0.72 -1.07
C LEU A 84 -18.69 2.06 -0.85
N SER A 85 -19.90 2.14 -1.37
CA SER A 85 -20.79 3.26 -1.11
C SER A 85 -22.23 2.76 -0.92
N TYR A 86 -22.96 3.43 -0.03
CA TYR A 86 -24.38 3.22 0.26
C TYR A 86 -25.13 4.50 -0.12
N ASN A 87 -26.05 4.38 -1.06
CA ASN A 87 -26.82 5.52 -1.59
C ASN A 87 -25.93 6.68 -2.09
N GLY A 88 -24.75 6.35 -2.62
CA GLY A 88 -23.79 7.33 -3.14
C GLY A 88 -22.80 7.88 -2.12
N GLU A 89 -22.97 7.61 -0.82
CA GLU A 89 -22.05 7.99 0.24
C GLU A 89 -21.03 6.87 0.51
N ALA A 90 -19.77 7.22 0.62
CA ALA A 90 -18.72 6.27 1.05
C ALA A 90 -18.99 5.88 2.51
N LYS A 91 -19.16 4.59 2.75
CA LYS A 91 -19.39 4.02 4.09
C LYS A 91 -18.65 2.72 4.27
N THR A 92 -18.20 2.50 5.51
CA THR A 92 -17.54 1.28 5.99
C THR A 92 -18.30 0.75 7.21
N ILE A 93 -19.48 0.20 6.99
CA ILE A 93 -20.44 -0.16 8.05
C ILE A 93 -19.82 -1.13 9.05
N MET A 94 -19.13 -2.19 8.59
CA MET A 94 -18.50 -3.15 9.51
C MET A 94 -17.38 -2.51 10.35
N ALA A 95 -16.59 -1.63 9.75
CA ALA A 95 -15.52 -0.94 10.48
C ALA A 95 -16.09 0.10 11.47
N GLU A 96 -17.10 0.88 11.05
CA GLU A 96 -17.80 1.86 11.90
C GLU A 96 -18.46 1.22 13.13
N HIS A 97 -18.94 -0.01 13.00
CA HIS A 97 -19.54 -0.79 14.10
C HIS A 97 -18.56 -1.74 14.79
N GLN A 98 -17.26 -1.48 14.67
CA GLN A 98 -16.20 -2.28 15.32
C GLN A 98 -16.21 -3.77 14.94
N GLY A 99 -16.79 -4.11 13.81
CA GLY A 99 -16.77 -5.47 13.28
C GLY A 99 -15.41 -5.88 12.69
N LEU A 100 -14.59 -4.89 12.33
CA LEU A 100 -13.23 -5.07 11.79
C LEU A 100 -12.26 -4.22 12.60
N ALA A 101 -11.08 -4.77 12.93
CA ALA A 101 -10.03 -4.03 13.61
C ALA A 101 -9.54 -2.86 12.76
N ALA A 102 -9.33 -1.70 13.34
CA ALA A 102 -8.70 -0.59 12.64
C ALA A 102 -7.22 -0.89 12.42
N PHE A 103 -6.73 -0.59 11.22
CA PHE A 103 -5.30 -0.58 10.96
C PHE A 103 -4.68 0.70 11.53
N LEU A 104 -3.49 0.58 12.10
CA LEU A 104 -2.72 1.75 12.51
C LEU A 104 -2.51 2.70 11.31
N PRO A 105 -2.40 4.02 11.54
CA PRO A 105 -2.11 4.98 10.47
C PRO A 105 -0.93 4.51 9.62
N LYS A 106 -1.08 4.52 8.29
CA LYS A 106 -0.05 3.97 7.40
C LYS A 106 1.28 4.66 7.54
N ILE A 107 1.22 5.98 7.57
CA ILE A 107 2.35 6.86 7.67
C ILE A 107 1.92 8.08 8.49
N ASP A 108 2.78 8.51 9.38
CA ASP A 108 2.64 9.74 10.13
C ASP A 108 3.95 10.52 10.06
N MET A 109 3.87 11.82 10.24
CA MET A 109 5.02 12.71 10.16
C MET A 109 4.98 13.71 11.31
N ASP A 110 5.99 13.63 12.18
CA ASP A 110 6.21 14.64 13.21
C ASP A 110 6.80 15.91 12.58
N LYS A 111 5.92 16.87 12.35
CA LYS A 111 6.29 18.15 11.74
C LYS A 111 7.27 18.96 12.58
N SER A 112 7.34 18.73 13.89
CA SER A 112 8.29 19.42 14.77
C SER A 112 9.72 18.92 14.59
N ARG A 113 9.88 17.68 14.14
CA ARG A 113 11.18 17.05 13.86
C ARG A 113 11.55 17.14 12.38
N CYS A 114 10.57 17.26 11.50
CA CYS A 114 10.82 17.48 10.08
C CYS A 114 11.50 18.84 9.92
N LEU A 115 12.61 18.87 9.20
CA LEU A 115 13.34 20.10 8.93
C LEU A 115 12.40 21.16 8.36
N LEU A 116 12.20 22.23 9.13
CA LEU A 116 11.44 23.38 8.68
C LEU A 116 12.13 24.01 7.45
N PRO A 117 11.38 24.74 6.61
CA PRO A 117 11.98 25.46 5.50
C PRO A 117 13.13 26.32 6.02
N CYS A 118 14.23 26.35 5.26
CA CYS A 118 15.37 27.20 5.57
C CYS A 118 14.89 28.65 5.79
N PRO A 119 15.38 29.37 6.81
CA PRO A 119 15.02 30.76 7.04
C PRO A 119 15.15 31.59 5.76
N GLN A 120 14.22 32.53 5.56
CA GLN A 120 14.15 33.30 4.31
C GLN A 120 15.19 34.42 4.21
N SER A 121 15.92 34.72 5.30
CA SER A 121 16.98 35.72 5.28
C SER A 121 18.37 35.09 5.10
N PRO A 122 19.27 35.70 4.32
CA PRO A 122 20.62 35.22 4.12
C PRO A 122 21.43 35.00 5.40
N GLU A 123 21.21 35.85 6.39
CA GLU A 123 21.91 35.80 7.69
C GLU A 123 21.43 34.62 8.57
N GLU A 124 20.11 34.38 8.59
CA GLU A 124 19.51 33.24 9.29
C GLU A 124 19.82 31.92 8.58
N GLU A 125 19.86 31.92 7.23
CA GLU A 125 20.22 30.79 6.40
C GLU A 125 21.64 30.30 6.69
N GLU A 126 22.60 31.23 6.77
CA GLU A 126 24.00 30.90 7.08
C GLU A 126 24.15 30.30 8.48
N HIS A 127 23.48 30.89 9.48
CA HIS A 127 23.53 30.41 10.86
C HIS A 127 22.90 29.01 11.01
N TRP A 128 21.76 28.78 10.37
CA TRP A 128 21.03 27.51 10.43
C TRP A 128 21.80 26.38 9.74
N CYS A 129 22.34 26.62 8.53
CA CYS A 129 23.13 25.64 7.79
C CYS A 129 24.39 25.24 8.55
N ARG A 130 25.06 26.18 9.21
CA ARG A 130 26.24 25.88 10.04
C ARG A 130 25.94 25.04 11.27
N GLN A 131 24.79 25.27 11.92
CA GLN A 131 24.39 24.51 13.11
C GLN A 131 23.88 23.10 12.76
N GLN A 132 23.02 22.97 11.77
CA GLN A 132 22.35 21.71 11.48
C GLN A 132 23.13 20.77 10.56
N LEU A 133 23.83 21.33 9.57
CA LEU A 133 24.51 20.51 8.55
C LEU A 133 26.02 20.37 8.77
N LYS A 134 26.59 21.08 9.77
CA LYS A 134 28.05 21.14 10.02
C LYS A 134 28.86 21.44 8.74
N LEU A 135 28.28 22.26 7.84
CA LEU A 135 28.92 22.65 6.59
C LEU A 135 29.99 23.70 6.81
N VAL A 136 31.06 23.61 6.04
CA VAL A 136 32.17 24.58 6.06
C VAL A 136 31.75 25.82 5.26
N PRO A 137 32.21 27.03 5.63
CA PRO A 137 31.68 28.33 5.12
C PRO A 137 31.70 28.54 3.60
N ASN A 138 32.38 27.72 2.83
CA ASN A 138 32.56 27.95 1.39
C ASN A 138 31.56 27.15 0.50
N ASP A 139 30.61 26.40 1.08
CA ASP A 139 29.70 25.49 0.33
C ASP A 139 28.21 25.81 0.58
N LEU A 140 27.87 27.07 0.82
CA LEU A 140 26.48 27.51 1.02
C LEU A 140 25.60 27.38 -0.22
N THR A 141 26.19 27.11 -1.39
CA THR A 141 25.44 26.86 -2.63
C THR A 141 24.72 25.51 -2.64
N GLU A 142 25.10 24.57 -1.75
CA GLU A 142 24.53 23.22 -1.64
C GLU A 142 23.64 23.03 -0.39
N CYS A 143 23.33 24.10 0.35
CA CYS A 143 22.38 23.99 1.45
C CYS A 143 21.02 23.57 0.90
N PRO A 144 20.49 22.38 1.24
CA PRO A 144 19.17 21.98 0.80
C PRO A 144 18.16 22.90 1.49
N LYS A 145 17.70 23.93 0.77
CA LYS A 145 16.69 24.89 1.26
C LYS A 145 15.42 24.22 1.79
N GLN A 146 15.25 22.93 1.44
CA GLN A 146 14.18 22.08 1.92
C GLN A 146 14.65 20.62 1.87
N CYS A 147 14.41 19.84 2.92
CA CYS A 147 14.71 18.42 2.89
C CYS A 147 13.58 17.67 2.18
N HIS A 148 13.85 17.16 0.98
CA HIS A 148 12.91 16.34 0.18
C HIS A 148 13.37 14.90 0.00
N LYS A 149 14.30 14.41 0.81
CA LYS A 149 14.86 13.05 0.68
C LYS A 149 13.80 11.97 0.73
N CYS A 150 12.82 12.10 1.64
CA CYS A 150 11.72 11.14 1.78
C CYS A 150 10.77 11.13 0.57
N LEU A 151 10.56 12.30 -0.07
CA LEU A 151 9.77 12.42 -1.29
C LEU A 151 10.46 11.68 -2.45
N ALA A 152 11.76 11.92 -2.65
CA ALA A 152 12.55 11.28 -3.70
C ALA A 152 12.72 9.77 -3.46
N ALA A 153 12.77 9.33 -2.21
CA ALA A 153 12.93 7.92 -1.85
C ALA A 153 11.62 7.13 -1.96
N CYS A 154 10.46 7.79 -2.08
CA CYS A 154 9.18 7.09 -2.09
C CYS A 154 8.85 6.51 -3.48
N PRO A 155 8.90 5.18 -3.69
CA PRO A 155 8.63 4.55 -4.99
C PRO A 155 7.17 4.67 -5.42
N ARG A 156 6.28 5.04 -4.49
CA ARG A 156 4.83 5.21 -4.72
C ARG A 156 4.40 6.66 -4.77
N GLN A 157 5.33 7.60 -4.61
CA GLN A 157 5.00 9.03 -4.52
C GLN A 157 3.93 9.32 -3.44
N ALA A 158 3.98 8.54 -2.35
CA ALA A 158 3.06 8.68 -1.22
C ALA A 158 3.49 9.78 -0.24
N ILE A 159 4.51 10.54 -0.57
CA ILE A 159 4.91 11.77 0.12
C ILE A 159 4.91 12.86 -0.93
N VAL A 160 4.17 13.92 -0.67
CA VAL A 160 3.98 15.04 -1.59
C VAL A 160 4.48 16.34 -0.94
N LEU A 161 4.82 17.31 -1.76
CA LEU A 161 5.14 18.65 -1.30
C LEU A 161 3.85 19.48 -1.26
N ASP A 162 3.54 20.04 -0.10
CA ASP A 162 2.56 21.11 0.02
C ASP A 162 3.28 22.43 -0.32
N GLU A 163 3.08 22.91 -1.54
CA GLU A 163 3.76 24.13 -2.03
C GLU A 163 3.37 25.38 -1.23
N ALA A 164 2.15 25.42 -0.69
CA ALA A 164 1.67 26.57 0.08
C ALA A 164 2.32 26.62 1.49
N ALA A 165 2.54 25.47 2.10
CA ALA A 165 3.18 25.35 3.40
C ALA A 165 4.71 25.17 3.30
N GLY A 166 5.24 24.85 2.11
CA GLY A 166 6.65 24.50 1.90
C GLY A 166 7.09 23.23 2.62
N GLN A 167 6.16 22.35 2.96
CA GLN A 167 6.40 21.17 3.78
C GLN A 167 6.02 19.89 3.03
N THR A 168 6.72 18.79 3.35
CA THR A 168 6.31 17.45 2.87
C THR A 168 5.13 16.93 3.68
N MET A 169 4.18 16.32 2.98
CA MET A 169 2.99 15.71 3.59
C MET A 169 2.79 14.28 3.09
N PRO A 170 2.33 13.37 3.96
CA PRO A 170 1.97 12.03 3.52
C PRO A 170 0.66 12.01 2.73
N ALA A 171 0.61 11.15 1.70
CA ALA A 171 -0.60 10.74 0.97
C ALA A 171 -0.89 9.27 1.32
N PRO A 172 -1.63 9.00 2.42
CA PRO A 172 -1.75 7.65 2.99
C PRO A 172 -2.31 6.62 2.02
N ASP A 173 -3.22 7.00 1.11
CA ASP A 173 -3.85 6.08 0.16
C ASP A 173 -2.84 5.48 -0.82
N LEU A 174 -1.76 6.18 -1.13
CA LEU A 174 -0.68 5.69 -1.98
C LEU A 174 0.38 4.91 -1.20
N CYS A 175 0.44 5.06 0.13
CA CYS A 175 1.47 4.47 0.97
C CYS A 175 1.29 2.95 1.09
N LEU A 176 2.35 2.19 0.76
CA LEU A 176 2.44 0.73 0.93
C LEU A 176 3.24 0.30 2.16
N ARG A 177 3.54 1.24 3.05
CA ARG A 177 4.23 0.95 4.32
C ARG A 177 5.60 0.26 4.15
N CYS A 178 6.31 0.58 3.07
CA CYS A 178 7.59 -0.04 2.68
C CYS A 178 8.82 0.51 3.40
N THR A 179 8.66 1.45 4.30
CA THR A 179 9.71 2.04 5.16
C THR A 179 10.87 2.78 4.46
N GLN A 180 10.94 2.83 3.14
CA GLN A 180 12.07 3.48 2.43
C GLN A 180 12.26 4.95 2.81
N CYS A 181 11.19 5.67 3.15
CA CYS A 181 11.28 7.04 3.64
C CYS A 181 11.96 7.14 5.01
N LEU A 182 11.89 6.08 5.85
CA LEU A 182 12.57 6.06 7.15
C LEU A 182 14.09 6.03 6.99
N THR A 183 14.60 5.26 6.00
CA THR A 183 16.05 5.07 5.81
C THR A 183 16.77 6.34 5.38
N VAL A 184 16.05 7.31 4.84
CA VAL A 184 16.62 8.58 4.37
C VAL A 184 16.29 9.76 5.28
N CYS A 185 15.39 9.59 6.26
CA CYS A 185 15.01 10.63 7.21
C CYS A 185 15.99 10.65 8.37
N GLN A 186 16.94 11.57 8.33
CA GLN A 186 17.96 11.73 9.39
C GLN A 186 17.36 12.25 10.71
N GLU A 187 16.24 12.95 10.64
CA GLU A 187 15.55 13.52 11.81
C GLU A 187 14.57 12.54 12.45
N GLU A 188 14.45 11.33 11.91
CA GLU A 188 13.49 10.32 12.38
C GLU A 188 12.06 10.87 12.55
N ALA A 189 11.68 11.82 11.68
CA ALA A 189 10.40 12.52 11.74
C ALA A 189 9.24 11.69 11.17
N ILE A 190 9.52 10.55 10.53
CA ILE A 190 8.52 9.73 9.85
C ILE A 190 8.28 8.46 10.64
N ILE A 191 7.01 8.12 10.84
CA ILE A 191 6.58 6.86 11.45
C ILE A 191 5.80 6.08 10.38
N VAL A 192 6.16 4.82 10.14
CA VAL A 192 5.46 3.92 9.23
C VAL A 192 5.07 2.67 9.98
N ASN A 193 3.76 2.39 10.03
CA ASN A 193 3.25 1.17 10.66
C ASN A 193 3.04 0.09 9.59
N PRO A 194 3.64 -1.09 9.68
CA PRO A 194 3.41 -2.16 8.73
C PRO A 194 1.95 -2.64 8.81
N GLN A 195 1.41 -3.17 7.71
CA GLN A 195 0.12 -3.87 7.72
C GLN A 195 0.29 -5.37 7.98
N PHE A 196 1.40 -5.90 7.50
CA PHE A 196 1.76 -7.31 7.65
C PHE A 196 3.19 -7.44 8.16
N ARG A 197 3.43 -8.49 8.94
CA ARG A 197 4.77 -9.03 9.20
C ARG A 197 4.83 -10.44 8.64
N GLY A 198 6.02 -10.87 8.20
CA GLY A 198 6.15 -12.18 7.60
C GLY A 198 7.53 -12.44 7.00
N ARG A 199 7.57 -13.45 6.15
CA ARG A 199 8.77 -13.87 5.43
C ARG A 199 8.47 -14.04 3.94
N LEU A 200 9.41 -13.63 3.11
CA LEU A 200 9.40 -13.89 1.68
C LEU A 200 10.74 -14.51 1.32
N VAL A 201 10.68 -15.65 0.66
CA VAL A 201 11.85 -16.43 0.24
C VAL A 201 11.83 -16.55 -1.28
N ILE A 202 12.98 -16.34 -1.91
CA ILE A 202 13.20 -16.50 -3.34
C ILE A 202 14.15 -17.68 -3.54
N ASP A 203 13.71 -18.68 -4.30
CA ASP A 203 14.54 -19.83 -4.70
C ASP A 203 15.25 -19.49 -6.01
N ASP A 204 16.50 -19.08 -5.90
CA ASP A 204 17.34 -18.70 -7.04
C ASP A 204 17.50 -19.83 -8.08
N LYS A 205 17.39 -21.10 -7.65
CA LYS A 205 17.56 -22.26 -8.54
C LYS A 205 16.39 -22.43 -9.50
N LYS A 206 15.22 -21.92 -9.12
CA LYS A 206 14.02 -21.94 -9.96
C LYS A 206 13.89 -20.69 -10.81
N CYS A 207 14.63 -19.63 -10.48
CA CYS A 207 14.53 -18.34 -11.15
C CYS A 207 15.31 -18.33 -12.46
N PRO A 208 14.67 -18.15 -13.62
CA PRO A 208 15.38 -18.03 -14.89
C PRO A 208 16.33 -16.82 -14.88
N PRO A 209 17.54 -16.93 -15.51
CA PRO A 209 18.58 -15.89 -15.43
C PRO A 209 18.13 -14.56 -16.01
N ASP A 210 17.26 -14.55 -17.02
CA ASP A 210 16.80 -13.32 -17.70
C ASP A 210 15.43 -12.83 -17.21
N CYS A 211 14.82 -13.47 -16.21
CA CYS A 211 13.52 -13.10 -15.71
C CYS A 211 13.62 -11.89 -14.76
N VAL A 212 12.92 -10.81 -15.09
CA VAL A 212 12.89 -9.55 -14.31
C VAL A 212 11.50 -9.16 -13.82
N ARG A 213 10.45 -9.96 -14.07
CA ARG A 213 9.05 -9.61 -13.80
C ARG A 213 8.78 -9.16 -12.38
N CYS A 214 9.24 -9.93 -11.38
CA CYS A 214 9.05 -9.57 -9.96
C CYS A 214 9.86 -8.34 -9.54
N ILE A 215 10.97 -8.04 -10.21
CA ILE A 215 11.81 -6.86 -9.96
C ILE A 215 11.13 -5.61 -10.50
N GLU A 216 10.71 -5.65 -11.77
CA GLU A 216 10.10 -4.50 -12.45
C GLU A 216 8.73 -4.14 -11.88
N LEU A 217 7.92 -5.15 -11.57
CA LEU A 217 6.55 -5.00 -11.10
C LEU A 217 6.42 -4.92 -9.57
N CYS A 218 7.54 -5.04 -8.82
CA CYS A 218 7.51 -4.80 -7.38
C CYS A 218 7.11 -3.34 -7.09
N PRO A 219 5.95 -3.11 -6.45
CA PRO A 219 5.45 -1.75 -6.25
C PRO A 219 6.30 -0.91 -5.29
N VAL A 220 7.15 -1.57 -4.50
CA VAL A 220 8.05 -0.95 -3.52
C VAL A 220 9.53 -1.16 -3.85
N LYS A 221 9.84 -1.75 -5.01
CA LYS A 221 11.21 -1.98 -5.48
C LYS A 221 12.10 -2.68 -4.45
N ALA A 222 11.51 -3.64 -3.70
CA ALA A 222 12.22 -4.41 -2.68
C ALA A 222 13.01 -5.60 -3.24
N ILE A 223 12.73 -6.04 -4.47
CA ILE A 223 13.42 -7.15 -5.11
C ILE A 223 14.47 -6.60 -6.07
N VAL A 224 15.68 -7.08 -5.97
CA VAL A 224 16.83 -6.64 -6.77
C VAL A 224 17.60 -7.85 -7.30
N ARG A 225 18.33 -7.65 -8.41
CA ARG A 225 19.24 -8.64 -8.98
C ARG A 225 20.68 -8.10 -8.96
N GLU A 226 21.58 -8.94 -8.52
CA GLU A 226 23.03 -8.69 -8.59
C GLU A 226 23.70 -9.90 -9.23
N GLY A 227 24.17 -9.76 -10.45
CA GLY A 227 24.62 -10.88 -11.27
C GLY A 227 23.49 -11.88 -11.48
N ASP A 228 23.72 -13.16 -11.18
CA ASP A 228 22.73 -14.24 -11.34
C ASP A 228 21.81 -14.40 -10.12
N ARG A 229 22.04 -13.65 -9.04
CA ARG A 229 21.26 -13.77 -7.80
C ARG A 229 20.14 -12.74 -7.72
N VAL A 230 18.94 -13.20 -7.37
CA VAL A 230 17.79 -12.36 -7.03
C VAL A 230 17.59 -12.41 -5.53
N TRP A 231 17.51 -11.25 -4.90
CA TRP A 231 17.34 -11.18 -3.46
C TRP A 231 16.35 -10.08 -3.03
N LEU A 232 15.89 -10.16 -1.79
CA LEU A 232 14.93 -9.27 -1.20
C LEU A 232 15.60 -8.31 -0.22
N LYS A 233 15.35 -7.01 -0.36
CA LYS A 233 15.53 -6.02 0.70
C LYS A 233 14.39 -6.15 1.69
N VAL A 234 14.58 -7.00 2.71
CA VAL A 234 13.53 -7.41 3.64
C VAL A 234 12.90 -6.22 4.33
N GLU A 235 13.71 -5.22 4.70
CA GLU A 235 13.29 -3.98 5.34
C GLU A 235 12.29 -3.17 4.51
N ASN A 236 12.33 -3.31 3.18
CA ASN A 236 11.46 -2.57 2.26
C ASN A 236 10.23 -3.37 1.81
N CYS A 237 10.11 -4.63 2.22
CA CYS A 237 9.02 -5.49 1.77
C CYS A 237 7.71 -5.19 2.49
N ALA A 238 6.65 -4.90 1.73
CA ALA A 238 5.30 -4.70 2.28
C ALA A 238 4.49 -6.01 2.40
N TYR A 239 5.07 -7.16 2.08
CA TYR A 239 4.44 -8.50 2.10
C TYR A 239 3.10 -8.55 1.34
N CYS A 240 3.00 -7.78 0.25
CA CYS A 240 1.76 -7.63 -0.52
C CYS A 240 1.40 -8.85 -1.38
N GLY A 241 2.38 -9.65 -1.84
CA GLY A 241 2.15 -10.88 -2.62
C GLY A 241 2.18 -10.70 -4.15
N VAL A 242 2.31 -9.49 -4.68
CA VAL A 242 2.35 -9.25 -6.14
C VAL A 242 3.37 -10.13 -6.84
N CYS A 243 4.59 -10.23 -6.30
CA CYS A 243 5.67 -11.01 -6.88
C CYS A 243 5.38 -12.52 -6.92
N VAL A 244 4.61 -13.04 -5.96
CA VAL A 244 4.17 -14.45 -5.95
C VAL A 244 3.25 -14.72 -7.12
N ASN A 245 2.25 -13.85 -7.33
CA ASN A 245 1.28 -13.98 -8.42
C ASN A 245 1.89 -13.84 -9.82
N LEU A 246 3.04 -13.16 -9.91
CA LEU A 246 3.76 -12.92 -11.16
C LEU A 246 4.79 -14.02 -11.48
N CYS A 247 5.10 -14.91 -10.54
CA CYS A 247 6.15 -15.89 -10.68
C CYS A 247 5.60 -17.21 -11.27
N ASP A 248 5.72 -17.39 -12.56
CA ASP A 248 5.27 -18.62 -13.26
C ASP A 248 6.05 -19.86 -12.80
N GLU A 249 7.29 -19.67 -12.35
CA GLU A 249 8.19 -20.75 -11.87
C GLU A 249 7.96 -21.14 -10.40
N ALA A 250 6.99 -20.51 -9.73
CA ALA A 250 6.75 -20.70 -8.30
C ALA A 250 8.05 -20.62 -7.45
N ALA A 251 8.96 -19.73 -7.86
CA ALA A 251 10.24 -19.51 -7.18
C ALA A 251 10.10 -18.64 -5.93
N ILE A 252 8.94 -18.02 -5.69
CA ILE A 252 8.72 -17.08 -4.59
C ILE A 252 7.69 -17.64 -3.64
N THR A 253 8.05 -17.74 -2.36
CA THR A 253 7.16 -18.16 -1.28
C THR A 253 6.97 -17.01 -0.31
N LEU A 254 5.72 -16.66 -0.03
CA LEU A 254 5.32 -15.63 0.93
C LEU A 254 4.56 -16.28 2.09
N VAL A 255 5.00 -15.99 3.31
CA VAL A 255 4.28 -16.34 4.54
C VAL A 255 4.02 -15.06 5.31
N ARG A 256 2.75 -14.70 5.49
CA ARG A 256 2.34 -13.62 6.41
C ARG A 256 2.18 -14.25 7.79
N GLU A 257 2.90 -13.74 8.76
CA GLU A 257 2.91 -14.28 10.14
C GLU A 257 1.96 -13.49 11.05
N GLU A 258 1.72 -12.22 10.71
CA GLU A 258 0.90 -11.32 11.52
C GLU A 258 0.21 -10.27 10.63
N VAL A 259 -1.03 -9.96 10.98
CA VAL A 259 -1.77 -8.77 10.52
C VAL A 259 -1.68 -7.72 11.64
N VAL A 260 -1.04 -6.59 11.38
CA VAL A 260 -0.82 -5.54 12.39
C VAL A 260 -2.01 -4.58 12.39
N ALA A 261 -2.82 -4.66 13.41
CA ALA A 261 -4.02 -3.85 13.62
C ALA A 261 -4.20 -3.53 15.11
N GLU A 262 -5.20 -2.74 15.46
CA GLU A 262 -5.56 -2.49 16.85
C GLU A 262 -5.95 -3.80 17.56
N ALA A 263 -5.57 -3.89 18.84
CA ALA A 263 -5.95 -5.02 19.68
C ALA A 263 -7.40 -4.89 20.14
N GLY A 264 -8.14 -6.00 20.14
CA GLY A 264 -9.54 -6.04 20.58
C GLY A 264 -10.23 -7.34 20.20
N GLU A 265 -11.50 -7.42 20.55
CA GLU A 265 -12.41 -8.49 20.11
C GLU A 265 -13.24 -7.94 18.94
N PHE A 266 -13.22 -8.63 17.82
CA PHE A 266 -13.87 -8.22 16.59
C PHE A 266 -14.83 -9.31 16.09
N SER A 267 -15.39 -9.11 14.90
CA SER A 267 -16.32 -10.08 14.34
C SER A 267 -15.61 -11.37 13.88
N GLN A 268 -16.35 -12.47 13.85
CA GLN A 268 -15.88 -13.73 13.24
C GLN A 268 -15.42 -13.56 11.79
N ALA A 269 -15.95 -12.57 11.07
CA ALA A 269 -15.54 -12.26 9.71
C ALA A 269 -14.11 -11.71 9.66
N TRP A 270 -13.72 -10.90 10.66
CA TRP A 270 -12.34 -10.44 10.84
C TRP A 270 -11.41 -11.61 11.11
N ASP A 271 -11.74 -12.45 12.12
CA ASP A 271 -10.91 -13.59 12.51
C ASP A 271 -10.70 -14.57 11.33
N THR A 272 -11.75 -14.81 10.56
CA THR A 272 -11.69 -15.64 9.36
C THR A 272 -10.77 -15.03 8.30
N ALA A 273 -10.87 -13.72 8.06
CA ALA A 273 -10.04 -13.03 7.08
C ALA A 273 -8.56 -13.03 7.48
N VAL A 274 -8.26 -12.74 8.75
CA VAL A 274 -6.91 -12.80 9.31
C VAL A 274 -6.35 -14.22 9.23
N GLY A 275 -7.15 -15.22 9.65
CA GLY A 275 -6.76 -16.63 9.58
C GLY A 275 -6.36 -17.09 8.18
N LYS A 276 -7.11 -16.67 7.15
CA LYS A 276 -6.77 -16.96 5.75
C LYS A 276 -5.48 -16.28 5.27
N LEU A 277 -5.12 -15.12 5.82
CA LEU A 277 -3.91 -14.40 5.46
C LEU A 277 -2.66 -14.96 6.10
N VAL A 278 -2.76 -15.43 7.36
CA VAL A 278 -1.59 -15.92 8.11
C VAL A 278 -1.43 -17.44 8.07
N ASN A 279 -2.50 -18.18 7.72
CA ASN A 279 -2.48 -19.63 7.56
C ASN A 279 -3.16 -20.02 6.23
N PRO A 280 -2.56 -19.66 5.08
CA PRO A 280 -3.14 -19.89 3.75
C PRO A 280 -3.24 -21.38 3.37
#